data_e1f9dd5b13ba095ddf009da13335ba5b
#
_entry.id   e1f9dd5b13ba095ddf009da13335ba5b
#
_cell.length_a   1.000
_cell.length_b   1.000
_cell.length_c   1.000
_cell.angle_alpha   90.00
_cell.angle_beta   90.00
_cell.angle_gamma   90.00
#
_symmetry.space_group_name_H-M   'P 1'
#
loop_
_entity.id
_entity.type
_entity.pdbx_description
1 polymer ?
#
loop_
_entity_poly.entity_id
_entity_poly.type
_entity_poly.pdbx_seq_one_letter_code
_entity_poly.pdbx_strand_id
1 'polypeptide(L)'
;MKKIVFVSDFFADQVQGGAEIYDALLVQQLESKGVKVCKFNSHEFTDKHFKLYEKTGFMFLVSNFVNLSESVKKQMQVYSDRYCILEHDHKYLANRNPAVFKDFKAPKEMIINQEFYRSAKQVFCQSIKHTEVLSLNLGIDNVTNLGCSLWSKEQLELISSKICEKNNKAAIINDPNVIKGTKESIAVCESKNIDY
;
A
#
# COMPACT_ATOMS: atom_id res chain seq x y z
N MET A 1 16.03 9.05 -19.65
CA MET A 1 14.72 9.29 -18.99
C MET A 1 14.37 8.05 -18.19
N LYS A 2 14.09 8.18 -16.91
CA LYS A 2 13.63 7.05 -16.07
C LYS A 2 12.21 6.66 -16.48
N LYS A 3 11.91 5.35 -16.48
CA LYS A 3 10.64 4.80 -16.96
C LYS A 3 10.11 3.79 -15.94
N ILE A 4 8.84 3.89 -15.59
CA ILE A 4 8.17 3.03 -14.61
C ILE A 4 6.87 2.51 -15.20
N VAL A 5 6.64 1.20 -15.05
CA VAL A 5 5.30 0.61 -15.11
C VAL A 5 4.77 0.55 -13.70
N PHE A 6 3.65 1.21 -13.45
CA PHE A 6 2.96 1.21 -12.17
C PHE A 6 1.78 0.24 -12.25
N VAL A 7 1.82 -0.81 -11.42
CA VAL A 7 0.78 -1.84 -11.38
C VAL A 7 0.02 -1.75 -10.07
N SER A 8 -1.30 -1.61 -10.14
CA SER A 8 -2.18 -1.60 -8.97
C SER A 8 -3.53 -2.26 -9.29
N ASP A 9 -4.24 -2.79 -8.30
CA ASP A 9 -5.57 -3.39 -8.52
C ASP A 9 -6.57 -2.35 -9.03
N PHE A 10 -6.52 -1.14 -8.44
CA PHE A 10 -7.32 0.01 -8.83
C PHE A 10 -6.50 1.29 -8.78
N PHE A 11 -6.99 2.34 -9.44
CA PHE A 11 -6.47 3.70 -9.37
C PHE A 11 -7.55 4.66 -8.83
N ALA A 12 -7.15 5.87 -8.42
CA ALA A 12 -8.02 6.83 -7.75
C ALA A 12 -9.22 7.33 -8.60
N ASP A 13 -9.14 7.20 -9.92
CA ASP A 13 -10.23 7.47 -10.85
C ASP A 13 -11.28 6.34 -10.92
N GLN A 14 -10.95 5.16 -10.39
CA GLN A 14 -11.81 3.99 -10.30
C GLN A 14 -12.36 3.79 -8.89
N VAL A 15 -11.51 3.93 -7.86
CA VAL A 15 -11.85 3.74 -6.44
C VAL A 15 -11.13 4.81 -5.61
N GLN A 16 -11.87 5.50 -4.74
CA GLN A 16 -11.32 6.51 -3.83
C GLN A 16 -10.96 5.88 -2.48
N GLY A 17 -9.91 5.09 -2.43
CA GLY A 17 -9.31 4.56 -1.21
C GLY A 17 -8.01 5.26 -0.86
N GLY A 18 -7.54 5.08 0.39
CA GLY A 18 -6.31 5.73 0.85
C GLY A 18 -5.07 5.31 0.06
N ALA A 19 -4.98 4.04 -0.34
CA ALA A 19 -3.89 3.52 -1.16
C ALA A 19 -3.92 4.10 -2.57
N GLU A 20 -5.11 4.16 -3.20
CA GLU A 20 -5.30 4.66 -4.55
C GLU A 20 -5.00 6.17 -4.65
N ILE A 21 -5.41 6.95 -3.64
CA ILE A 21 -5.07 8.39 -3.54
C ILE A 21 -3.57 8.58 -3.36
N TYR A 22 -2.92 7.78 -2.50
CA TYR A 22 -1.47 7.79 -2.33
C TYR A 22 -0.76 7.49 -3.66
N ASP A 23 -1.17 6.44 -4.35
CA ASP A 23 -0.60 6.02 -5.62
C ASP A 23 -0.74 7.12 -6.70
N ALA A 24 -1.89 7.79 -6.76
CA ALA A 24 -2.12 8.91 -7.68
C ALA A 24 -1.16 10.08 -7.41
N LEU A 25 -0.99 10.47 -6.14
CA LEU A 25 -0.06 11.52 -5.74
C LEU A 25 1.40 11.12 -6.05
N LEU A 26 1.77 9.87 -5.82
CA LEU A 26 3.10 9.37 -6.15
C LEU A 26 3.36 9.41 -7.66
N VAL A 27 2.41 8.97 -8.47
CA VAL A 27 2.51 9.05 -9.94
C VAL A 27 2.69 10.50 -10.39
N GLN A 28 1.88 11.41 -9.89
CA GLN A 28 1.98 12.85 -10.20
C GLN A 28 3.37 13.40 -9.85
N GLN A 29 3.90 13.04 -8.68
CA GLN A 29 5.24 13.46 -8.26
C GLN A 29 6.35 12.86 -9.13
N LEU A 30 6.23 11.62 -9.55
CA LEU A 30 7.19 10.98 -10.45
C LEU A 30 7.20 11.67 -11.83
N GLU A 31 6.02 11.93 -12.39
CA GLU A 31 5.86 12.59 -13.68
C GLU A 31 6.38 14.03 -13.65
N SER A 32 6.13 14.79 -12.59
CA SER A 32 6.65 16.14 -12.40
C SER A 32 8.19 16.19 -12.36
N LYS A 33 8.82 15.07 -12.00
CA LYS A 33 10.29 14.89 -12.02
C LYS A 33 10.81 14.31 -13.34
N GLY A 34 10.00 14.25 -14.38
CA GLY A 34 10.37 13.75 -15.71
C GLY A 34 10.48 12.23 -15.81
N VAL A 35 9.86 11.48 -14.89
CA VAL A 35 9.76 10.02 -14.99
C VAL A 35 8.57 9.68 -15.89
N LYS A 36 8.78 8.84 -16.89
CA LYS A 36 7.67 8.30 -17.69
C LYS A 36 6.96 7.21 -16.91
N VAL A 37 5.67 7.38 -16.61
CA VAL A 37 4.85 6.38 -15.91
C VAL A 37 3.80 5.79 -16.85
N CYS A 38 3.72 4.46 -16.90
CA CYS A 38 2.65 3.71 -17.57
C CYS A 38 1.86 2.96 -16.50
N LYS A 39 0.57 3.23 -16.37
CA LYS A 39 -0.31 2.61 -15.37
C LYS A 39 -1.03 1.39 -15.95
N PHE A 40 -1.15 0.33 -15.15
CA PHE A 40 -1.92 -0.87 -15.49
C PHE A 40 -2.68 -1.37 -14.26
N ASN A 41 -3.95 -1.71 -14.45
CA ASN A 41 -4.64 -2.52 -13.45
C ASN A 41 -4.00 -3.91 -13.40
N SER A 42 -3.85 -4.48 -12.21
CA SER A 42 -3.11 -5.72 -12.00
C SER A 42 -3.71 -6.91 -12.76
N HIS A 43 -5.05 -6.98 -12.86
CA HIS A 43 -5.75 -8.02 -13.61
C HIS A 43 -5.59 -7.92 -15.14
N GLU A 44 -5.23 -6.74 -15.66
CA GLU A 44 -4.98 -6.50 -17.07
C GLU A 44 -3.49 -6.67 -17.43
N PHE A 45 -2.61 -6.66 -16.43
CA PHE A 45 -1.18 -6.73 -16.64
C PHE A 45 -0.72 -8.17 -16.88
N THR A 46 -0.42 -8.49 -18.13
CA THR A 46 -0.12 -9.86 -18.59
C THR A 46 1.38 -10.10 -18.79
N ASP A 47 1.76 -11.38 -18.99
CA ASP A 47 3.12 -11.80 -19.36
C ASP A 47 3.65 -11.08 -20.62
N LYS A 48 2.77 -10.77 -21.57
CA LYS A 48 3.13 -10.02 -22.78
C LYS A 48 3.51 -8.58 -22.44
N HIS A 49 2.75 -7.93 -21.57
CA HIS A 49 3.05 -6.59 -21.08
C HIS A 49 4.38 -6.58 -20.34
N PHE A 50 4.58 -7.52 -19.40
CA PHE A 50 5.83 -7.62 -18.65
C PHE A 50 7.04 -7.71 -19.59
N LYS A 51 7.06 -8.66 -20.53
CA LYS A 51 8.15 -8.86 -21.48
C LYS A 51 8.41 -7.64 -22.36
N LEU A 52 7.36 -6.94 -22.80
CA LEU A 52 7.49 -5.73 -23.62
C LEU A 52 8.19 -4.61 -22.84
N TYR A 53 7.73 -4.34 -21.63
CA TYR A 53 8.26 -3.24 -20.82
C TYR A 53 9.62 -3.56 -20.22
N GLU A 54 9.89 -4.81 -19.85
CA GLU A 54 11.20 -5.25 -19.39
C GLU A 54 12.27 -5.01 -20.46
N LYS A 55 12.04 -5.50 -21.70
CA LYS A 55 12.95 -5.30 -22.84
C LYS A 55 13.21 -3.82 -23.17
N THR A 56 12.27 -2.94 -22.87
CA THR A 56 12.39 -1.51 -23.13
C THR A 56 12.96 -0.73 -21.93
N GLY A 57 13.44 -1.42 -20.91
CA GLY A 57 14.18 -0.86 -19.77
C GLY A 57 13.31 -0.15 -18.74
N PHE A 58 12.02 -0.53 -18.62
CA PHE A 58 11.18 -0.05 -17.54
C PHE A 58 11.51 -0.76 -16.23
N MET A 59 11.38 -0.02 -15.11
CA MET A 59 11.25 -0.58 -13.77
C MET A 59 9.76 -0.80 -13.49
N PHE A 60 9.46 -1.77 -12.64
CA PHE A 60 8.08 -2.05 -12.22
C PHE A 60 7.90 -1.62 -10.77
N LEU A 61 6.88 -0.81 -10.50
CA LEU A 61 6.42 -0.49 -9.15
C LEU A 61 5.04 -1.12 -8.97
N VAL A 62 4.97 -2.09 -8.06
CA VAL A 62 3.78 -2.88 -7.81
C VAL A 62 3.19 -2.44 -6.47
N SER A 63 2.01 -1.86 -6.50
CA SER A 63 1.31 -1.40 -5.31
C SER A 63 0.28 -2.43 -4.83
N ASN A 64 -0.99 -2.27 -5.17
CA ASN A 64 -1.99 -3.28 -4.91
C ASN A 64 -1.95 -4.37 -5.99
N PHE A 65 -1.81 -5.63 -5.60
CA PHE A 65 -1.56 -6.73 -6.54
C PHE A 65 -2.32 -8.03 -6.20
N VAL A 66 -3.46 -7.90 -5.53
CA VAL A 66 -4.29 -9.07 -5.18
C VAL A 66 -4.75 -9.81 -6.44
N ASN A 67 -5.04 -9.05 -7.51
CA ASN A 67 -5.48 -9.58 -8.80
C ASN A 67 -4.35 -9.83 -9.82
N LEU A 68 -3.08 -9.64 -9.43
CA LEU A 68 -1.95 -9.92 -10.31
C LEU A 68 -1.74 -11.42 -10.45
N SER A 69 -1.64 -11.90 -11.70
CA SER A 69 -1.51 -13.33 -11.97
C SER A 69 -0.21 -13.91 -11.41
N GLU A 70 -0.26 -15.16 -10.96
CA GLU A 70 0.93 -15.88 -10.47
C GLU A 70 2.01 -16.03 -11.55
N SER A 71 1.63 -16.11 -12.83
CA SER A 71 2.57 -16.16 -13.95
C SER A 71 3.41 -14.89 -14.03
N VAL A 72 2.77 -13.72 -13.93
CA VAL A 72 3.47 -12.42 -13.92
C VAL A 72 4.35 -12.27 -12.68
N LYS A 73 3.86 -12.64 -11.49
CA LYS A 73 4.67 -12.61 -10.26
C LYS A 73 5.94 -13.45 -10.42
N LYS A 74 5.81 -14.68 -10.95
CA LYS A 74 6.97 -15.56 -11.19
C LYS A 74 7.96 -14.96 -12.21
N GLN A 75 7.47 -14.32 -13.26
CA GLN A 75 8.37 -13.63 -14.19
C GLN A 75 9.10 -12.47 -13.52
N MET A 76 8.41 -11.65 -12.73
CA MET A 76 9.04 -10.55 -11.97
C MET A 76 10.12 -11.08 -11.02
N GLN A 77 9.89 -12.21 -10.36
CA GLN A 77 10.87 -12.86 -9.46
C GLN A 77 12.17 -13.23 -10.18
N VAL A 78 12.09 -13.65 -11.45
CA VAL A 78 13.29 -13.92 -12.28
C VAL A 78 14.09 -12.64 -12.54
N TYR A 79 13.42 -11.50 -12.62
CA TYR A 79 14.02 -10.18 -12.86
C TYR A 79 13.98 -9.33 -11.57
N SER A 80 14.53 -9.86 -10.50
CA SER A 80 14.45 -9.32 -9.13
C SER A 80 14.96 -7.88 -8.99
N ASP A 81 15.91 -7.45 -9.81
CA ASP A 81 16.45 -6.07 -9.85
C ASP A 81 15.52 -5.07 -10.55
N ARG A 82 14.44 -5.54 -11.17
CA ARG A 82 13.55 -4.75 -12.02
C ARG A 82 12.24 -4.35 -11.36
N TYR A 83 11.87 -4.88 -10.20
CA TYR A 83 10.63 -4.50 -9.55
C TYR A 83 10.80 -4.14 -8.08
N CYS A 84 9.94 -3.23 -7.65
CA CYS A 84 9.76 -2.85 -6.25
C CYS A 84 8.29 -3.02 -5.86
N ILE A 85 8.04 -3.25 -4.58
CA ILE A 85 6.69 -3.33 -4.02
C ILE A 85 6.44 -2.08 -3.17
N LEU A 86 5.30 -1.43 -3.36
CA LEU A 86 4.77 -0.40 -2.48
C LEU A 86 3.66 -1.03 -1.63
N GLU A 87 3.98 -1.30 -0.38
CA GLU A 87 3.10 -2.07 0.49
C GLU A 87 2.16 -1.16 1.30
N HIS A 88 0.85 -1.42 1.21
CA HIS A 88 -0.18 -0.67 1.90
C HIS A 88 -0.90 -1.44 3.00
N ASP A 89 -1.17 -2.75 2.82
CA ASP A 89 -2.12 -3.49 3.64
C ASP A 89 -1.79 -4.96 3.93
N HIS A 90 -0.51 -5.30 4.04
CA HIS A 90 -0.05 -6.64 4.43
C HIS A 90 -0.48 -7.78 3.51
N LYS A 91 -0.36 -7.60 2.18
CA LYS A 91 -0.70 -8.61 1.16
C LYS A 91 0.14 -9.90 1.21
N TYR A 92 1.11 -9.96 2.09
CA TYR A 92 1.83 -11.17 2.43
C TYR A 92 1.07 -12.09 3.41
N LEU A 93 -0.08 -11.64 3.93
CA LEU A 93 -0.97 -12.43 4.78
C LEU A 93 -2.28 -12.76 4.05
N ALA A 94 -2.76 -13.99 4.19
CA ALA A 94 -4.02 -14.42 3.60
C ALA A 94 -5.23 -13.57 4.05
N ASN A 95 -5.24 -13.12 5.32
CA ASN A 95 -6.28 -12.25 5.88
C ASN A 95 -5.93 -10.76 5.86
N ARG A 96 -4.73 -10.39 5.42
CA ARG A 96 -4.20 -9.01 5.37
C ARG A 96 -4.27 -8.23 6.68
N ASN A 97 -4.36 -8.93 7.81
CA ASN A 97 -4.47 -8.29 9.13
C ASN A 97 -3.54 -8.97 10.16
N PRO A 98 -2.33 -8.46 10.38
CA PRO A 98 -1.42 -9.01 11.39
C PRO A 98 -1.87 -8.75 12.83
N ALA A 99 -2.76 -7.77 13.06
CA ALA A 99 -3.19 -7.41 14.43
C ALA A 99 -4.03 -8.49 15.14
N VAL A 100 -4.57 -9.46 14.39
CA VAL A 100 -5.29 -10.59 14.98
C VAL A 100 -4.36 -11.66 15.58
N PHE A 101 -3.06 -11.55 15.34
CA PHE A 101 -2.07 -12.50 15.85
C PHE A 101 -1.28 -11.89 17.00
N LYS A 102 -0.92 -12.76 17.97
CA LYS A 102 -0.09 -12.34 19.11
C LYS A 102 1.23 -11.75 18.60
N ASP A 103 1.59 -10.59 19.14
CA ASP A 103 2.80 -9.84 18.77
C ASP A 103 2.93 -9.57 17.27
N PHE A 104 1.80 -9.51 16.54
CA PHE A 104 1.71 -9.32 15.10
C PHE A 104 2.39 -10.43 14.26
N LYS A 105 2.69 -11.57 14.87
CA LYS A 105 3.37 -12.69 14.22
C LYS A 105 2.36 -13.74 13.76
N ALA A 106 2.15 -13.81 12.47
CA ALA A 106 1.25 -14.78 11.86
C ALA A 106 1.87 -16.20 11.82
N PRO A 107 1.07 -17.25 11.92
CA PRO A 107 1.52 -18.61 11.68
C PRO A 107 1.89 -18.79 10.19
N LYS A 108 2.81 -19.73 9.91
CA LYS A 108 3.41 -19.91 8.57
C LYS A 108 2.38 -20.19 7.47
N GLU A 109 1.31 -20.89 7.78
CA GLU A 109 0.23 -21.22 6.85
C GLU A 109 -0.59 -19.99 6.41
N MET A 110 -0.48 -18.90 7.15
CA MET A 110 -1.11 -17.63 6.77
C MET A 110 -0.21 -16.76 5.88
N ILE A 111 1.07 -17.11 5.75
CA ILE A 111 2.02 -16.36 4.93
C ILE A 111 1.84 -16.75 3.46
N ILE A 112 1.56 -15.76 2.63
CA ILE A 112 1.41 -15.89 1.18
C ILE A 112 2.37 -14.92 0.47
N ASN A 113 2.59 -15.09 -0.80
CA ASN A 113 3.44 -14.20 -1.62
C ASN A 113 4.88 -13.99 -1.08
N GLN A 114 5.38 -14.82 -0.15
CA GLN A 114 6.67 -14.60 0.52
C GLN A 114 7.82 -14.41 -0.48
N GLU A 115 7.92 -15.29 -1.48
CA GLU A 115 9.00 -15.23 -2.49
C GLU A 115 8.88 -13.98 -3.38
N PHE A 116 7.66 -13.51 -3.65
CA PHE A 116 7.45 -12.27 -4.39
C PHE A 116 7.96 -11.04 -3.64
N TYR A 117 7.80 -11.00 -2.30
CA TYR A 117 8.40 -9.94 -1.48
C TYR A 117 9.91 -10.10 -1.34
N ARG A 118 10.40 -11.32 -1.11
CA ARG A 118 11.83 -11.61 -0.92
C ARG A 118 12.65 -11.27 -2.16
N SER A 119 12.12 -11.59 -3.33
CA SER A 119 12.80 -11.35 -4.61
C SER A 119 12.71 -9.92 -5.11
N ALA A 120 11.84 -9.07 -4.52
CA ALA A 120 11.74 -7.67 -4.92
C ALA A 120 13.05 -6.93 -4.65
N LYS A 121 13.44 -6.04 -5.55
CA LYS A 121 14.59 -5.15 -5.34
C LYS A 121 14.46 -4.36 -4.05
N GLN A 122 13.24 -3.89 -3.77
CA GLN A 122 12.91 -3.12 -2.57
C GLN A 122 11.42 -3.22 -2.27
N VAL A 123 11.08 -3.31 -0.99
CA VAL A 123 9.72 -3.19 -0.48
C VAL A 123 9.62 -1.88 0.30
N PHE A 124 8.70 -1.01 -0.09
CA PHE A 124 8.47 0.27 0.57
C PHE A 124 7.27 0.19 1.49
N CYS A 125 7.44 0.54 2.75
CA CYS A 125 6.39 0.64 3.76
C CYS A 125 6.20 2.07 4.23
N GLN A 126 4.99 2.47 4.59
CA GLN A 126 4.66 3.85 4.96
C GLN A 126 5.08 4.24 6.39
N SER A 127 5.37 3.27 7.27
CA SER A 127 5.75 3.54 8.65
C SER A 127 6.77 2.55 9.19
N ILE A 128 7.48 2.94 10.24
CA ILE A 128 8.40 2.07 10.99
C ILE A 128 7.68 0.80 11.44
N LYS A 129 6.49 0.95 12.05
CA LYS A 129 5.74 -0.21 12.55
C LYS A 129 5.35 -1.19 11.44
N HIS A 130 4.94 -0.68 10.27
CA HIS A 130 4.64 -1.51 9.11
C HIS A 130 5.89 -2.30 8.66
N THR A 131 7.05 -1.62 8.58
CA THR A 131 8.34 -2.23 8.24
C THR A 131 8.70 -3.35 9.21
N GLU A 132 8.62 -3.10 10.53
CA GLU A 132 8.91 -4.08 11.57
C GLU A 132 8.02 -5.32 11.46
N VAL A 133 6.70 -5.12 11.34
CA VAL A 133 5.73 -6.22 11.26
C VAL A 133 5.91 -7.04 9.98
N LEU A 134 6.19 -6.40 8.86
CA LEU A 134 6.47 -7.08 7.60
C LEU A 134 7.76 -7.92 7.70
N SER A 135 8.86 -7.32 8.16
CA SER A 135 10.14 -8.02 8.32
C SER A 135 10.05 -9.18 9.33
N LEU A 136 9.30 -8.99 10.42
CA LEU A 136 9.05 -10.05 11.42
C LEU A 136 8.38 -11.29 10.81
N ASN A 137 7.43 -11.09 9.90
CA ASN A 137 6.65 -12.18 9.30
C ASN A 137 7.37 -12.83 8.11
N LEU A 138 8.07 -12.06 7.29
CA LEU A 138 8.69 -12.55 6.06
C LEU A 138 10.17 -12.94 6.22
N GLY A 139 10.85 -12.43 7.26
CA GLY A 139 12.28 -12.65 7.45
C GLY A 139 13.11 -12.07 6.30
N ILE A 140 12.77 -10.86 5.84
CA ILE A 140 13.45 -10.15 4.75
C ILE A 140 14.01 -8.82 5.23
N ASP A 141 15.07 -8.35 4.57
CA ASP A 141 15.81 -7.12 4.90
C ASP A 141 15.75 -6.05 3.79
N ASN A 142 15.24 -6.40 2.61
CA ASN A 142 15.04 -5.48 1.49
C ASN A 142 13.81 -4.56 1.69
N VAL A 143 13.61 -4.05 2.91
CA VAL A 143 12.46 -3.21 3.29
C VAL A 143 12.93 -1.81 3.65
N THR A 144 12.23 -0.80 3.14
CA THR A 144 12.48 0.62 3.45
C THR A 144 11.24 1.27 4.03
N ASN A 145 11.42 1.94 5.16
CA ASN A 145 10.41 2.82 5.71
C ASN A 145 10.44 4.17 5.00
N LEU A 146 9.29 4.59 4.44
CA LEU A 146 9.12 5.91 3.83
C LEU A 146 8.84 7.02 4.85
N GLY A 147 8.43 6.66 6.07
CA GLY A 147 8.22 7.58 7.18
C GLY A 147 6.88 8.32 7.18
N CYS A 148 6.15 8.34 6.08
CA CYS A 148 4.88 9.06 5.97
C CYS A 148 4.02 8.60 4.79
N SER A 149 2.77 9.06 4.78
CA SER A 149 1.90 9.06 3.60
C SER A 149 2.08 10.36 2.81
N LEU A 150 1.77 10.33 1.53
CA LEU A 150 1.77 11.53 0.68
C LEU A 150 0.46 12.29 0.88
N TRP A 151 0.58 13.62 0.89
CA TRP A 151 -0.53 14.57 0.93
C TRP A 151 -0.30 15.64 -0.12
N SER A 152 -1.35 16.08 -0.80
CA SER A 152 -1.24 17.24 -1.67
C SER A 152 -1.16 18.51 -0.85
N LYS A 153 -0.67 19.60 -1.46
CA LYS A 153 -0.61 20.91 -0.82
C LYS A 153 -2.02 21.39 -0.43
N GLU A 154 -2.98 21.19 -1.30
CA GLU A 154 -4.39 21.56 -1.10
C GLU A 154 -5.00 20.77 0.07
N GLN A 155 -4.69 19.49 0.20
CA GLN A 155 -5.12 18.66 1.34
C GLN A 155 -4.52 19.17 2.65
N LEU A 156 -3.23 19.51 2.66
CA LEU A 156 -2.57 20.06 3.85
C LEU A 156 -3.13 21.45 4.23
N GLU A 157 -3.39 22.30 3.25
CA GLU A 157 -4.02 23.60 3.46
C GLU A 157 -5.44 23.46 4.01
N LEU A 158 -6.23 22.52 3.47
CA LEU A 158 -7.57 22.22 3.98
C LEU A 158 -7.53 21.73 5.43
N ILE A 159 -6.65 20.77 5.74
CA ILE A 159 -6.48 20.28 7.12
C ILE A 159 -6.07 21.42 8.05
N SER A 160 -5.09 22.22 7.63
CA SER A 160 -4.59 23.36 8.40
C SER A 160 -5.70 24.40 8.67
N SER A 161 -6.55 24.67 7.69
CA SER A 161 -7.68 25.61 7.82
C SER A 161 -8.78 25.15 8.78
N LYS A 162 -8.79 23.85 9.12
CA LYS A 162 -9.76 23.24 10.05
C LYS A 162 -9.22 23.08 11.47
N ILE A 163 -7.98 23.52 11.72
CA ILE A 163 -7.42 23.51 13.07
C ILE A 163 -8.22 24.52 13.92
N CYS A 164 -8.78 24.05 15.01
CA CYS A 164 -9.55 24.84 15.95
C CYS A 164 -9.21 24.41 17.39
N GLU A 165 -9.74 25.12 18.37
CA GLU A 165 -9.62 24.71 19.76
C GLU A 165 -10.25 23.33 19.96
N LYS A 166 -9.59 22.48 20.76
CA LYS A 166 -10.08 21.14 21.09
C LYS A 166 -11.33 21.27 21.97
N ASN A 167 -12.39 20.61 21.56
CA ASN A 167 -13.68 20.60 22.27
C ASN A 167 -13.93 19.33 23.09
N ASN A 168 -12.88 18.51 23.33
CA ASN A 168 -12.94 17.23 24.05
C ASN A 168 -13.92 16.19 23.44
N LYS A 169 -14.25 16.32 22.17
CA LYS A 169 -15.05 15.33 21.43
C LYS A 169 -14.16 14.36 20.67
N ALA A 170 -14.63 13.14 20.52
CA ALA A 170 -13.97 12.15 19.66
C ALA A 170 -14.45 12.33 18.22
N ALA A 171 -13.50 12.21 17.26
CA ALA A 171 -13.85 12.07 15.85
C ALA A 171 -13.92 10.57 15.49
N ILE A 172 -15.07 10.14 14.99
CA ILE A 172 -15.32 8.74 14.61
C ILE A 172 -15.54 8.67 13.11
N ILE A 173 -14.84 7.75 12.42
CA ILE A 173 -15.07 7.48 11.02
C ILE A 173 -16.41 6.76 10.88
N ASN A 174 -17.36 7.35 10.16
CA ASN A 174 -18.65 6.73 9.85
C ASN A 174 -18.52 5.92 8.56
N ASP A 175 -18.20 4.64 8.68
CA ASP A 175 -17.99 3.74 7.55
C ASP A 175 -18.73 2.42 7.81
N PRO A 176 -19.50 1.88 6.86
CA PRO A 176 -20.18 0.60 7.01
C PRO A 176 -19.22 -0.60 7.06
N ASN A 177 -17.95 -0.41 6.64
CA ASN A 177 -16.95 -1.46 6.68
C ASN A 177 -16.53 -1.75 8.12
N VAL A 178 -16.80 -2.97 8.58
CA VAL A 178 -16.50 -3.44 9.94
C VAL A 178 -15.03 -3.24 10.33
N ILE A 179 -14.11 -3.35 9.36
CA ILE A 179 -12.66 -3.15 9.60
C ILE A 179 -12.33 -1.73 10.10
N LYS A 180 -13.17 -0.74 9.80
CA LYS A 180 -13.00 0.65 10.26
C LYS A 180 -13.34 0.86 11.73
N GLY A 181 -14.01 -0.11 12.37
CA GLY A 181 -14.27 -0.08 13.80
C GLY A 181 -15.22 1.02 14.26
N THR A 182 -16.16 1.47 13.41
CA THR A 182 -17.13 2.52 13.74
C THR A 182 -17.95 2.18 14.97
N LYS A 183 -18.52 0.96 15.01
CA LYS A 183 -19.38 0.51 16.14
C LYS A 183 -18.58 0.37 17.44
N GLU A 184 -17.39 -0.19 17.35
CA GLU A 184 -16.47 -0.35 18.48
C GLU A 184 -16.04 1.02 19.04
N SER A 185 -15.75 1.98 18.16
CA SER A 185 -15.38 3.34 18.54
C SER A 185 -16.54 4.05 19.28
N ILE A 186 -17.76 3.92 18.78
CA ILE A 186 -18.98 4.44 19.43
C ILE A 186 -19.13 3.83 20.82
N ALA A 187 -19.08 2.50 20.92
CA ALA A 187 -19.24 1.80 22.20
C ALA A 187 -18.18 2.22 23.23
N VAL A 188 -16.94 2.47 22.80
CA VAL A 188 -15.90 3.00 23.70
C VAL A 188 -16.22 4.42 24.16
N CYS A 189 -16.68 5.30 23.27
CA CYS A 189 -17.08 6.66 23.65
C CYS A 189 -18.22 6.66 24.64
N GLU A 190 -19.28 5.88 24.40
CA GLU A 190 -20.42 5.73 25.28
C GLU A 190 -20.01 5.20 26.67
N SER A 191 -19.18 4.14 26.74
CA SER A 191 -18.70 3.55 27.96
C SER A 191 -17.85 4.49 28.82
N LYS A 192 -17.25 5.51 28.22
CA LYS A 192 -16.39 6.50 28.86
C LYS A 192 -17.02 7.88 28.98
N ASN A 193 -18.29 8.04 28.60
CA ASN A 193 -19.00 9.33 28.55
C ASN A 193 -18.21 10.39 27.73
N ILE A 194 -17.66 10.01 26.61
CA ILE A 194 -16.99 10.91 25.69
C ILE A 194 -17.96 11.30 24.57
N ASP A 195 -18.17 12.59 24.38
CA ASP A 195 -18.95 13.12 23.24
C ASP A 195 -18.25 12.79 21.91
N TYR A 196 -19.04 12.54 20.83
CA TYR A 196 -18.53 12.26 19.48
C TYR A 196 -19.43 12.84 18.38
#